data_ef51f0d422e4c0acf7f5b134ff2df12f
#
_entry.id   ef51f0d422e4c0acf7f5b134ff2df12f
#
_cell.length_a   1.000
_cell.length_b   1.000
_cell.length_c   1.000
_cell.angle_alpha   90.00
_cell.angle_beta   90.00
_cell.angle_gamma   90.00
#
_symmetry.space_group_name_H-M   'P 1'
#
loop_
_entity.id
_entity.type
_entity.pdbx_description
1 polymer ?
#
loop_
_entity_poly.entity_id
_entity_poly.type
_entity_poly.pdbx_seq_one_letter_code
_entity_poly.pdbx_strand_id
1 'polypeptide(L)'
;MSFNDNLPKLKPFKRSVSIIGVGAAPFVRILDDPSVDGMNEQELFAYAARDAMKDAGVDGSDVEFYIHGQAGPGWTSNLATPNMHVANWIGMKGKGSYHHSEACATGYVGVETAVALVASGEYDMVLSGCIETPYSIAYPTRVVTKRRFGTDAIFHDVLASTQCRD
;
A
#
# COMPACT_ATOMS: atom_id res chain seq x y z
N MET A 1 -12.50 0.76 -41.62
CA MET A 1 -12.52 1.42 -40.27
C MET A 1 -11.27 1.01 -39.55
N SER A 2 -10.40 1.96 -39.24
CA SER A 2 -9.22 1.69 -38.43
C SER A 2 -9.63 1.40 -36.99
N PHE A 3 -8.93 0.48 -36.31
CA PHE A 3 -9.13 0.20 -34.87
C PHE A 3 -9.03 1.47 -34.03
N ASN A 4 -8.18 2.42 -34.44
CA ASN A 4 -7.97 3.69 -33.77
C ASN A 4 -9.17 4.65 -33.84
N ASP A 5 -10.09 4.48 -34.79
CA ASP A 5 -11.22 5.40 -34.97
C ASP A 5 -12.30 5.21 -33.88
N ASN A 6 -12.25 4.09 -33.15
CA ASN A 6 -13.20 3.74 -32.10
C ASN A 6 -12.66 3.94 -30.67
N LEU A 7 -11.40 4.40 -30.53
CA LEU A 7 -10.87 4.67 -29.21
C LEU A 7 -11.48 5.97 -28.65
N PRO A 8 -11.91 5.96 -27.39
CA PRO A 8 -12.41 7.18 -26.76
C PRO A 8 -11.28 8.23 -26.74
N LYS A 9 -11.60 9.45 -27.16
CA LYS A 9 -10.67 10.56 -27.04
C LYS A 9 -10.44 10.82 -25.54
N LEU A 10 -9.22 10.67 -25.09
CA LEU A 10 -8.85 11.01 -23.73
C LEU A 10 -9.11 12.51 -23.51
N LYS A 11 -9.85 12.82 -22.45
CA LYS A 11 -10.01 14.21 -22.01
C LYS A 11 -8.73 14.63 -21.31
N PRO A 12 -8.22 15.85 -21.58
CA PRO A 12 -7.08 16.34 -20.84
C PRO A 12 -7.41 16.47 -19.36
N PHE A 13 -6.46 16.19 -18.51
CA PHE A 13 -6.60 16.45 -17.08
C PHE A 13 -6.81 17.93 -16.82
N LYS A 14 -7.54 18.26 -15.75
CA LYS A 14 -7.78 19.65 -15.35
C LYS A 14 -6.50 20.36 -14.93
N ARG A 15 -5.56 19.63 -14.37
CA ARG A 15 -4.24 20.12 -13.99
C ARG A 15 -3.16 19.06 -14.18
N SER A 16 -1.92 19.50 -14.30
CA SER A 16 -0.76 18.64 -14.40
C SER A 16 -0.50 17.93 -13.07
N VAL A 17 -0.01 16.69 -13.14
CA VAL A 17 0.38 15.89 -11.98
C VAL A 17 1.85 15.53 -12.13
N SER A 18 2.60 15.60 -11.03
CA SER A 18 4.02 15.25 -10.99
C SER A 18 4.26 14.21 -9.90
N ILE A 19 5.16 13.28 -10.13
CA ILE A 19 5.71 12.42 -9.10
C ILE A 19 6.86 13.20 -8.45
N ILE A 20 6.76 13.45 -7.15
CA ILE A 20 7.72 14.28 -6.40
C ILE A 20 8.63 13.46 -5.50
N GLY A 21 8.34 12.21 -5.25
CA GLY A 21 9.17 11.31 -4.47
C GLY A 21 8.86 9.85 -4.75
N VAL A 22 9.87 9.02 -4.60
CA VAL A 22 9.80 7.58 -4.76
C VAL A 22 10.50 6.87 -3.60
N GLY A 23 10.01 5.70 -3.23
CA GLY A 23 10.60 4.90 -2.16
C GLY A 23 10.33 3.43 -2.35
N ALA A 24 11.21 2.60 -1.86
CA ALA A 24 11.09 1.15 -1.97
C ALA A 24 11.60 0.45 -0.72
N ALA A 25 10.88 -0.59 -0.30
CA ALA A 25 11.44 -1.59 0.59
C ALA A 25 12.38 -2.52 -0.19
N PRO A 26 13.32 -3.22 0.47
CA PRO A 26 14.21 -4.14 -0.20
C PRO A 26 13.45 -5.21 -0.99
N PHE A 27 13.81 -5.40 -2.27
CA PHE A 27 13.31 -6.48 -3.12
C PHE A 27 14.12 -7.75 -2.86
N VAL A 28 13.74 -8.46 -1.83
CA VAL A 28 14.52 -9.58 -1.32
C VAL A 28 13.64 -10.79 -1.05
N ARG A 29 14.27 -11.93 -0.86
CA ARG A 29 13.58 -13.12 -0.39
C ARG A 29 13.33 -12.99 1.12
N ILE A 30 12.11 -12.62 1.46
CA ILE A 30 11.67 -12.29 2.82
C ILE A 30 12.03 -13.34 3.88
N LEU A 31 12.14 -14.61 3.49
CA LEU A 31 12.42 -15.71 4.42
C LEU A 31 13.86 -15.76 4.91
N ASP A 32 14.79 -15.28 4.11
CA ASP A 32 16.22 -15.51 4.29
C ASP A 32 17.05 -14.23 4.43
N ASP A 33 16.51 -13.10 4.04
CA ASP A 33 17.28 -11.88 3.99
C ASP A 33 17.24 -11.14 5.34
N PRO A 34 18.39 -10.90 5.96
CA PRO A 34 18.45 -10.25 7.26
C PRO A 34 18.01 -8.77 7.23
N SER A 35 18.00 -8.11 6.07
CA SER A 35 17.58 -6.71 5.93
C SER A 35 16.09 -6.50 6.21
N VAL A 36 15.30 -7.57 6.11
CA VAL A 36 13.85 -7.56 6.37
C VAL A 36 13.46 -8.55 7.47
N ASP A 37 14.44 -9.01 8.25
CA ASP A 37 14.17 -9.99 9.31
C ASP A 37 13.25 -9.44 10.39
N GLY A 38 12.18 -10.17 10.66
CA GLY A 38 11.16 -9.78 11.62
C GLY A 38 10.17 -8.73 11.12
N MET A 39 10.33 -8.16 9.94
CA MET A 39 9.39 -7.19 9.38
C MET A 39 8.16 -7.89 8.79
N ASN A 40 6.99 -7.36 9.10
CA ASN A 40 5.76 -7.74 8.43
C ASN A 40 5.52 -6.84 7.18
N GLU A 41 4.48 -7.16 6.41
CA GLU A 41 4.18 -6.43 5.17
C GLU A 41 3.77 -4.98 5.41
N GLN A 42 3.11 -4.66 6.53
CA GLN A 42 2.74 -3.30 6.87
C GLN A 42 3.98 -2.47 7.24
N GLU A 43 4.95 -3.06 7.92
CA GLU A 43 6.23 -2.42 8.22
C GLU A 43 7.04 -2.17 6.95
N LEU A 44 7.06 -3.12 6.02
CA LEU A 44 7.70 -2.96 4.71
C LEU A 44 7.03 -1.84 3.89
N PHE A 45 5.70 -1.78 3.90
CA PHE A 45 4.97 -0.68 3.27
C PHE A 45 5.34 0.66 3.91
N ALA A 46 5.30 0.73 5.25
CA ALA A 46 5.64 1.95 5.98
C ALA A 46 7.08 2.39 5.71
N TYR A 47 8.01 1.45 5.58
CA TYR A 47 9.39 1.72 5.20
C TYR A 47 9.45 2.43 3.83
N ALA A 48 8.86 1.83 2.80
CA ALA A 48 8.83 2.41 1.45
C ALA A 48 8.12 3.76 1.40
N ALA A 49 6.99 3.90 2.10
CA ALA A 49 6.23 5.14 2.16
C ALA A 49 7.04 6.29 2.81
N ARG A 50 7.74 6.01 3.91
CA ARG A 50 8.61 6.98 4.57
C ARG A 50 9.81 7.36 3.73
N ASP A 51 10.38 6.41 2.98
CA ASP A 51 11.48 6.66 2.04
C ASP A 51 11.01 7.59 0.91
N ALA A 52 9.82 7.35 0.33
CA ALA A 52 9.23 8.22 -0.68
C ALA A 52 8.96 9.65 -0.15
N MET A 53 8.43 9.79 1.06
CA MET A 53 8.20 11.09 1.67
C MET A 53 9.52 11.83 1.93
N LYS A 54 10.55 11.12 2.37
CA LYS A 54 11.89 11.67 2.57
C LYS A 54 12.51 12.15 1.25
N ASP A 55 12.37 11.37 0.17
CA ASP A 55 12.82 11.76 -1.18
C ASP A 55 12.11 13.02 -1.67
N ALA A 56 10.80 13.13 -1.41
CA ALA A 56 10.01 14.32 -1.71
C ALA A 56 10.29 15.53 -0.81
N GLY A 57 10.96 15.36 0.32
CA GLY A 57 11.19 16.41 1.31
C GLY A 57 9.94 16.79 2.10
N VAL A 58 8.99 15.86 2.27
CA VAL A 58 7.72 16.05 2.97
C VAL A 58 7.55 15.03 4.10
N ASP A 59 6.53 15.21 4.91
CA ASP A 59 6.13 14.23 5.92
C ASP A 59 4.65 13.84 5.81
N GLY A 60 4.20 12.92 6.66
CA GLY A 60 2.81 12.43 6.61
C GLY A 60 1.76 13.52 6.90
N SER A 61 2.14 14.66 7.48
CA SER A 61 1.22 15.78 7.71
C SER A 61 0.93 16.56 6.43
N ASP A 62 1.85 16.56 5.49
CA ASP A 62 1.72 17.23 4.19
C ASP A 62 0.84 16.44 3.22
N VAL A 63 0.87 15.11 3.32
CA VAL A 63 0.08 14.21 2.47
C VAL A 63 -1.39 14.26 2.89
N GLU A 64 -2.30 14.41 1.94
CA GLU A 64 -3.74 14.58 2.21
C GLU A 64 -4.53 13.28 2.14
N PHE A 65 -4.10 12.37 1.28
CA PHE A 65 -4.74 11.07 1.08
C PHE A 65 -3.71 9.99 0.76
N TYR A 66 -3.96 8.73 1.13
CA TYR A 66 -3.10 7.66 0.68
C TYR A 66 -3.83 6.41 0.19
N ILE A 67 -3.20 5.73 -0.74
CA ILE A 67 -3.69 4.55 -1.43
C ILE A 67 -2.79 3.38 -1.07
N HIS A 68 -3.39 2.34 -0.48
CA HIS A 68 -2.70 1.12 -0.09
C HIS A 68 -3.07 -0.02 -1.04
N GLY A 69 -2.14 -0.40 -1.89
CA GLY A 69 -2.30 -1.53 -2.79
C GLY A 69 -1.77 -2.81 -2.17
N GLN A 70 -2.59 -3.85 -2.14
CA GLN A 70 -2.17 -5.20 -1.76
C GLN A 70 -3.12 -6.22 -2.37
N ALA A 71 -2.62 -7.10 -3.24
CA ALA A 71 -3.46 -8.04 -3.98
C ALA A 71 -4.08 -9.11 -3.08
N GLY A 72 -3.40 -9.48 -2.01
CA GLY A 72 -3.85 -10.52 -1.11
C GLY A 72 -3.73 -10.20 0.38
N PRO A 73 -4.32 -9.10 0.90
CA PRO A 73 -4.14 -8.71 2.29
C PRO A 73 -4.63 -9.77 3.28
N GLY A 74 -5.75 -10.41 2.98
CA GLY A 74 -6.30 -11.48 3.81
C GLY A 74 -5.49 -12.78 3.77
N TRP A 75 -4.58 -12.91 2.81
CA TRP A 75 -3.75 -14.12 2.69
C TRP A 75 -2.53 -14.07 3.57
N THR A 76 -2.05 -12.90 3.82
CA THR A 76 -0.74 -12.70 4.46
C THR A 76 -0.86 -12.22 5.90
N SER A 77 -1.71 -11.29 6.18
CA SER A 77 -1.89 -10.70 7.50
C SER A 77 -3.30 -10.85 8.07
N ASN A 78 -4.23 -11.41 7.31
CA ASN A 78 -5.66 -11.46 7.63
C ASN A 78 -6.29 -10.08 7.93
N LEU A 79 -5.66 -9.01 7.48
CA LEU A 79 -6.16 -7.65 7.66
C LEU A 79 -7.06 -7.26 6.50
N ALA A 80 -8.32 -6.98 6.76
CA ALA A 80 -9.25 -6.49 5.76
C ALA A 80 -8.94 -5.05 5.32
N THR A 81 -8.37 -4.26 6.22
CA THR A 81 -8.08 -2.84 6.01
C THR A 81 -6.64 -2.48 6.40
N PRO A 82 -5.62 -2.99 5.68
CA PRO A 82 -4.23 -2.76 6.02
C PRO A 82 -3.84 -1.28 6.03
N ASN A 83 -4.49 -0.47 5.20
CA ASN A 83 -4.31 0.98 5.17
C ASN A 83 -4.55 1.64 6.53
N MET A 84 -5.54 1.22 7.29
CA MET A 84 -5.84 1.81 8.60
C MET A 84 -4.74 1.51 9.63
N HIS A 85 -4.12 0.34 9.53
CA HIS A 85 -3.04 -0.06 10.44
C HIS A 85 -1.74 0.70 10.17
N VAL A 86 -1.44 0.96 8.90
CA VAL A 86 -0.21 1.65 8.51
C VAL A 86 -0.28 3.17 8.76
N ALA A 87 -1.47 3.76 8.78
CA ALA A 87 -1.66 5.20 8.86
C ALA A 87 -0.86 5.89 9.98
N ASN A 88 -0.80 5.28 11.16
CA ASN A 88 -0.05 5.82 12.29
C ASN A 88 1.47 5.81 12.05
N TRP A 89 1.99 4.79 11.37
CA TRP A 89 3.42 4.62 11.16
C TRP A 89 4.00 5.57 10.12
N ILE A 90 3.14 6.05 9.23
CA ILE A 90 3.51 7.00 8.17
C ILE A 90 3.03 8.43 8.45
N GLY A 91 2.57 8.71 9.67
CA GLY A 91 2.17 10.06 10.07
C GLY A 91 0.84 10.55 9.50
N MET A 92 0.00 9.64 9.00
CA MET A 92 -1.27 9.96 8.32
C MET A 92 -2.52 9.64 9.14
N LYS A 93 -2.40 9.60 10.46
CA LYS A 93 -3.54 9.36 11.34
C LYS A 93 -4.66 10.37 11.10
N GLY A 94 -5.88 9.86 10.89
CA GLY A 94 -7.07 10.69 10.67
C GLY A 94 -7.24 11.24 9.25
N LYS A 95 -6.34 10.92 8.34
CA LYS A 95 -6.45 11.28 6.93
C LYS A 95 -7.19 10.21 6.12
N GLY A 96 -7.72 10.62 4.98
CA GLY A 96 -8.40 9.72 4.06
C GLY A 96 -7.45 8.67 3.49
N SER A 97 -7.93 7.45 3.39
CA SER A 97 -7.19 6.36 2.73
C SER A 97 -8.14 5.28 2.26
N TYR A 98 -7.72 4.49 1.29
CA TYR A 98 -8.39 3.24 0.98
C TYR A 98 -7.39 2.15 0.60
N HIS A 99 -7.84 0.92 0.72
CA HIS A 99 -7.16 -0.27 0.25
C HIS A 99 -7.80 -0.76 -1.05
N HIS A 100 -6.96 -1.23 -1.99
CA HIS A 100 -7.42 -1.85 -3.23
C HIS A 100 -6.59 -3.08 -3.60
N SER A 101 -7.18 -3.92 -4.45
CA SER A 101 -6.57 -5.17 -4.90
C SER A 101 -6.95 -5.42 -6.36
N GLU A 102 -5.94 -5.43 -7.24
CA GLU A 102 -6.08 -5.66 -8.67
C GLU A 102 -5.05 -6.71 -9.15
N ALA A 103 -4.82 -7.72 -8.34
CA ALA A 103 -3.84 -8.75 -8.59
C ALA A 103 -2.47 -8.16 -8.99
N CYS A 104 -1.84 -8.62 -10.06
CA CYS A 104 -0.54 -8.13 -10.52
C CYS A 104 -0.54 -6.65 -10.95
N ALA A 105 -1.69 -6.06 -11.22
CA ALA A 105 -1.84 -4.66 -11.63
C ALA A 105 -2.03 -3.70 -10.46
N THR A 106 -2.09 -4.19 -9.22
CA THR A 106 -2.41 -3.39 -8.02
C THR A 106 -1.57 -2.11 -7.93
N GLY A 107 -0.25 -2.20 -8.06
CA GLY A 107 0.62 -1.03 -7.98
C GLY A 107 0.33 0.01 -9.06
N TYR A 108 0.08 -0.43 -10.29
CA TYR A 108 -0.25 0.46 -11.42
C TYR A 108 -1.58 1.19 -11.20
N VAL A 109 -2.62 0.46 -10.83
CA VAL A 109 -3.96 1.02 -10.59
C VAL A 109 -3.93 2.03 -9.44
N GLY A 110 -3.13 1.80 -8.41
CA GLY A 110 -2.91 2.76 -7.33
C GLY A 110 -2.33 4.08 -7.82
N VAL A 111 -1.32 4.04 -8.68
CA VAL A 111 -0.72 5.24 -9.29
C VAL A 111 -1.72 5.96 -10.21
N GLU A 112 -2.44 5.22 -11.05
CA GLU A 112 -3.46 5.79 -11.94
C GLU A 112 -4.56 6.51 -11.14
N THR A 113 -5.00 5.90 -10.04
CA THR A 113 -5.99 6.52 -9.15
C THR A 113 -5.44 7.76 -8.46
N ALA A 114 -4.19 7.74 -7.97
CA ALA A 114 -3.56 8.93 -7.40
C ALA A 114 -3.48 10.08 -8.40
N VAL A 115 -3.10 9.79 -9.65
CA VAL A 115 -3.10 10.77 -10.74
C VAL A 115 -4.50 11.35 -10.96
N ALA A 116 -5.53 10.53 -10.98
CA ALA A 116 -6.91 10.99 -11.16
C ALA A 116 -7.38 11.89 -10.02
N LEU A 117 -7.07 11.55 -8.76
CA LEU A 117 -7.41 12.35 -7.58
C LEU A 117 -6.73 13.71 -7.58
N VAL A 118 -5.44 13.77 -7.88
CA VAL A 118 -4.72 15.05 -7.98
C VAL A 118 -5.17 15.85 -9.19
N ALA A 119 -5.35 15.23 -10.34
CA ALA A 119 -5.78 15.88 -11.57
C ALA A 119 -7.21 16.43 -11.49
N SER A 120 -8.09 15.82 -10.69
CA SER A 120 -9.44 16.34 -10.43
C SER A 120 -9.47 17.61 -9.59
N GLY A 121 -8.43 17.83 -8.79
CA GLY A 121 -8.34 18.93 -7.84
C GLY A 121 -8.93 18.62 -6.47
N GLU A 122 -9.28 17.37 -6.19
CA GLU A 122 -9.77 16.94 -4.88
C GLU A 122 -8.68 16.96 -3.82
N TYR A 123 -7.46 16.57 -4.22
CA TYR A 123 -6.28 16.58 -3.37
C TYR A 123 -5.11 17.24 -4.09
N ASP A 124 -4.21 17.84 -3.34
CA ASP A 124 -2.96 18.40 -3.85
C ASP A 124 -1.81 17.40 -3.76
N MET A 125 -1.82 16.52 -2.75
CA MET A 125 -0.78 15.54 -2.52
C MET A 125 -1.37 14.20 -2.09
N VAL A 126 -1.07 13.16 -2.87
CA VAL A 126 -1.51 11.77 -2.64
C VAL A 126 -0.31 10.85 -2.59
N LEU A 127 -0.22 10.02 -1.56
CA LEU A 127 0.72 8.91 -1.47
C LEU A 127 0.07 7.66 -2.06
N SER A 128 0.74 6.98 -2.98
CA SER A 128 0.31 5.67 -3.50
C SER A 128 1.42 4.65 -3.36
N GLY A 129 1.12 3.49 -2.84
CA GLY A 129 2.07 2.40 -2.69
C GLY A 129 1.41 1.03 -2.75
N CYS A 130 2.23 0.02 -3.01
CA CYS A 130 1.82 -1.37 -3.07
C CYS A 130 2.84 -2.26 -2.36
N ILE A 131 2.36 -3.28 -1.69
CA ILE A 131 3.19 -4.30 -1.03
C ILE A 131 2.63 -5.69 -1.28
N GLU A 132 3.52 -6.63 -1.53
CA GLU A 132 3.19 -8.04 -1.59
C GLU A 132 4.28 -8.88 -0.95
N THR A 133 3.86 -9.91 -0.22
CA THR A 133 4.75 -10.90 0.37
C THR A 133 4.29 -12.32 0.00
N PRO A 134 4.32 -12.69 -1.31
CA PRO A 134 3.65 -13.88 -1.83
C PRO A 134 4.18 -15.20 -1.26
N TYR A 135 5.42 -15.25 -0.85
CA TYR A 135 5.99 -16.47 -0.26
C TYR A 135 5.30 -16.97 0.99
N SER A 136 4.60 -16.08 1.63
CA SER A 136 3.82 -16.42 2.80
C SER A 136 2.56 -17.22 2.51
N ILE A 137 2.03 -17.06 1.31
CA ILE A 137 0.86 -17.80 0.83
C ILE A 137 1.29 -19.19 0.39
N ALA A 138 2.39 -19.24 -0.38
CA ALA A 138 2.88 -20.48 -0.98
C ALA A 138 3.48 -21.44 0.06
N TYR A 139 4.00 -20.92 1.15
CA TYR A 139 4.68 -21.70 2.17
C TYR A 139 4.18 -21.33 3.57
N PRO A 140 2.97 -21.79 3.97
CA PRO A 140 2.42 -21.53 5.30
C PRO A 140 3.16 -22.31 6.40
N THR A 141 4.43 -22.61 6.19
CA THR A 141 5.24 -23.34 7.13
C THR A 141 5.72 -22.43 8.27
N ARG A 142 6.04 -23.08 9.37
CA ARG A 142 6.46 -22.52 10.66
C ARG A 142 7.38 -21.28 10.64
N VAL A 143 8.15 -21.07 9.58
CA VAL A 143 9.08 -19.94 9.46
C VAL A 143 8.31 -18.66 9.09
N VAL A 144 7.39 -18.77 8.16
CA VAL A 144 6.50 -17.69 7.75
C VAL A 144 5.63 -17.29 8.92
N THR A 145 5.05 -18.25 9.62
CA THR A 145 4.22 -18.03 10.80
C THR A 145 4.98 -17.30 11.91
N LYS A 146 6.24 -17.69 12.16
CA LYS A 146 7.06 -17.03 13.19
C LYS A 146 7.40 -15.57 12.88
N ARG A 147 7.58 -15.21 11.61
CA ARG A 147 7.97 -13.85 11.21
C ARG A 147 6.78 -12.93 10.95
N ARG A 148 5.62 -13.50 10.66
CA ARG A 148 4.44 -12.76 10.27
C ARG A 148 3.47 -12.45 11.36
N PHE A 149 3.29 -13.38 12.21
CA PHE A 149 2.51 -13.22 13.42
C PHE A 149 3.43 -12.69 14.52
N GLY A 150 4.18 -11.64 14.21
CA GLY A 150 4.73 -10.80 15.26
C GLY A 150 3.57 -10.37 16.18
N THR A 151 3.88 -10.05 17.39
CA THR A 151 2.89 -9.71 18.43
C THR A 151 1.81 -8.75 17.96
N ASP A 152 2.14 -7.82 17.06
CA ASP A 152 1.19 -6.83 16.55
C ASP A 152 0.18 -7.42 15.56
N ALA A 153 0.59 -8.30 14.66
CA ALA A 153 -0.33 -8.94 13.72
C ALA A 153 -1.32 -9.88 14.46
N ILE A 154 -0.84 -10.64 15.43
CA ILE A 154 -1.71 -11.48 16.28
C ILE A 154 -2.66 -10.61 17.08
N PHE A 155 -2.20 -9.50 17.62
CA PHE A 155 -3.02 -8.61 18.42
C PHE A 155 -4.13 -7.96 17.58
N HIS A 156 -3.82 -7.51 16.37
CA HIS A 156 -4.81 -6.94 15.45
C HIS A 156 -5.80 -7.99 14.94
N ASP A 157 -5.35 -9.19 14.63
CA ASP A 157 -6.24 -10.29 14.24
C ASP A 157 -7.20 -10.70 15.36
N VAL A 158 -6.74 -10.75 16.58
CA VAL A 158 -7.58 -11.06 17.74
C VAL A 158 -8.62 -9.97 17.96
N LEU A 159 -8.25 -8.70 17.85
CA LEU A 159 -9.21 -7.58 17.97
C LEU A 159 -10.21 -7.58 16.82
N ALA A 160 -9.77 -7.74 15.58
CA ALA A 160 -10.66 -7.81 14.43
C ALA A 160 -11.61 -9.02 14.50
N SER A 161 -11.11 -10.18 14.92
CA SER A 161 -11.95 -11.38 15.04
C SER A 161 -12.96 -11.30 16.20
N THR A 162 -12.66 -10.57 17.25
CA THR A 162 -13.59 -10.36 18.38
C THR A 162 -14.65 -9.32 18.06
N GLN A 163 -14.36 -8.34 17.22
CA GLN A 163 -15.31 -7.32 16.79
C GLN A 163 -16.30 -7.81 15.72
N CYS A 164 -15.97 -8.88 15.00
CA CYS A 164 -16.84 -9.48 13.99
C CYS A 164 -17.75 -10.59 14.53
N ARG A 165 -17.80 -10.83 15.82
CA ARG A 165 -18.57 -11.92 16.44
C ARG A 165 -19.84 -11.49 17.18
N ASP A 166 -20.17 -10.21 17.13
CA ASP A 166 -21.40 -9.69 17.76
C ASP A 166 -22.49 -9.46 16.67
#